data_cbaedf9b566ac0e6801fc5e8bc5ba3e9
#
_entry.id   cbaedf9b566ac0e6801fc5e8bc5ba3e9
#
_cell.length_a   1.000
_cell.length_b   1.000
_cell.length_c   1.000
_cell.angle_alpha   90.00
_cell.angle_beta   90.00
_cell.angle_gamma   90.00
#
_symmetry.space_group_name_H-M   'P 1'
#
loop_
_entity.id
_entity.type
_entity.pdbx_description
1 polymer ?
#
loop_
_entity_poly.entity_id
_entity_poly.type
_entity_poly.pdbx_seq_one_letter_code
_entity_poly.pdbx_strand_id
1 'polypeptide(L)'
;MSLAFIFAIAAECFALMLAGGGFYEVLVVDPVWPKRPELIQADRGGISRKRFWIPVHTAFELSVISALVAAWPAPAVRGWLWVALISHAVARVWSFVDFIPKALAFERADPRSITEASARKWTHRSVFRLPLELVSCGATIAAFARLARM
;
A
#
# COMPACT_ATOMS: atom_id res chain seq x y z
N MET A 1 22.32 1.89 18.41
CA MET A 1 21.47 1.86 17.20
C MET A 1 20.84 3.24 17.08
N SER A 2 21.00 3.94 15.95
CA SER A 2 20.46 5.29 15.77
C SER A 2 18.94 5.28 15.58
N LEU A 3 18.26 6.38 15.91
CA LEU A 3 16.82 6.52 15.65
C LEU A 3 16.49 6.37 14.16
N ALA A 4 17.36 6.92 13.28
CA ALA A 4 17.21 6.76 11.84
C ALA A 4 17.16 5.28 11.40
N PHE A 5 18.01 4.45 12.00
CA PHE A 5 18.08 3.02 11.73
C PHE A 5 16.81 2.30 12.21
N ILE A 6 16.31 2.62 13.41
CA ILE A 6 15.07 2.03 13.96
C ILE A 6 13.87 2.34 13.06
N PHE A 7 13.71 3.61 12.70
CA PHE A 7 12.59 4.02 11.84
C PHE A 7 12.72 3.49 10.41
N ALA A 8 13.95 3.34 9.89
CA ALA A 8 14.16 2.72 8.58
C ALA A 8 13.79 1.24 8.57
N ILE A 9 14.11 0.48 9.64
CA ILE A 9 13.63 -0.91 9.79
C ILE A 9 12.09 -0.97 9.81
N ALA A 10 11.48 -0.11 10.63
CA ALA A 10 10.02 -0.07 10.71
C ALA A 10 9.39 0.26 9.36
N ALA A 11 9.92 1.27 8.65
CA ALA A 11 9.47 1.62 7.31
C ALA A 11 9.62 0.45 6.33
N GLU A 12 10.75 -0.26 6.36
CA GLU A 12 10.98 -1.44 5.51
C GLU A 12 9.99 -2.57 5.81
N CYS A 13 9.76 -2.88 7.09
CA CYS A 13 8.79 -3.91 7.47
C CYS A 13 7.39 -3.59 6.93
N PHE A 14 6.94 -2.34 7.07
CA PHE A 14 5.63 -1.94 6.56
C PHE A 14 5.59 -1.83 5.03
N ALA A 15 6.69 -1.43 4.37
CA ALA A 15 6.79 -1.46 2.92
C ALA A 15 6.65 -2.88 2.36
N LEU A 16 7.30 -3.87 2.99
CA LEU A 16 7.16 -5.27 2.63
C LEU A 16 5.75 -5.81 2.87
N MET A 17 5.09 -5.38 3.97
CA MET A 17 3.68 -5.72 4.23
C MET A 17 2.76 -5.13 3.15
N LEU A 18 2.98 -3.89 2.72
CA LEU A 18 2.22 -3.25 1.63
C LEU A 18 2.43 -3.98 0.31
N ALA A 19 3.67 -4.26 -0.07
CA ALA A 19 3.99 -5.00 -1.29
C ALA A 19 3.38 -6.41 -1.25
N GLY A 20 3.57 -7.16 -0.16
CA GLY A 20 3.01 -8.49 0.03
C GLY A 20 1.49 -8.50 0.02
N GLY A 21 0.84 -7.54 0.69
CA GLY A 21 -0.60 -7.34 0.65
C GLY A 21 -1.11 -7.03 -0.75
N GLY A 22 -0.39 -6.19 -1.51
CA GLY A 22 -0.70 -5.89 -2.90
C GLY A 22 -0.62 -7.12 -3.81
N PHE A 23 0.41 -7.94 -3.67
CA PHE A 23 0.50 -9.23 -4.38
C PHE A 23 -0.62 -10.18 -3.99
N TYR A 24 -0.93 -10.29 -2.71
CA TYR A 24 -2.05 -11.13 -2.24
C TYR A 24 -3.38 -10.67 -2.83
N GLU A 25 -3.65 -9.37 -2.83
CA GLU A 25 -4.86 -8.79 -3.45
C GLU A 25 -4.95 -9.19 -4.93
N VAL A 26 -3.89 -8.93 -5.70
CA VAL A 26 -3.84 -9.18 -7.15
C VAL A 26 -3.92 -10.66 -7.50
N LEU A 27 -3.23 -11.53 -6.76
CA LEU A 27 -3.11 -12.95 -7.11
C LEU A 27 -4.21 -13.81 -6.51
N VAL A 28 -4.80 -13.41 -5.38
CA VAL A 28 -5.73 -14.26 -4.62
C VAL A 28 -7.14 -13.67 -4.56
N VAL A 29 -7.28 -12.38 -4.23
CA VAL A 29 -8.59 -11.76 -4.01
C VAL A 29 -9.21 -11.29 -5.33
N ASP A 30 -8.48 -10.51 -6.11
CA ASP A 30 -8.97 -9.89 -7.34
C ASP A 30 -9.42 -10.87 -8.44
N PRO A 31 -8.87 -12.07 -8.59
CA PRO A 31 -9.40 -13.07 -9.53
C PRO A 31 -10.77 -13.63 -9.14
N VAL A 32 -11.14 -13.57 -7.87
CA VAL A 32 -12.31 -14.26 -7.30
C VAL A 32 -13.49 -13.32 -7.06
N TRP A 33 -13.24 -12.19 -6.38
CA TRP A 33 -14.34 -11.33 -5.91
C TRP A 33 -15.21 -10.71 -7.02
N PRO A 34 -14.73 -10.45 -8.25
CA PRO A 34 -15.61 -9.97 -9.31
C PRO A 34 -16.77 -10.90 -9.67
N LYS A 35 -16.58 -12.22 -9.43
CA LYS A 35 -17.62 -13.24 -9.60
C LYS A 35 -18.44 -13.47 -8.33
N ARG A 36 -17.95 -13.01 -7.20
CA ARG A 36 -18.52 -13.21 -5.85
C ARG A 36 -18.41 -11.92 -5.04
N PRO A 37 -19.18 -10.87 -5.41
CA PRO A 37 -19.05 -9.53 -4.81
C PRO A 37 -19.21 -9.51 -3.28
N GLU A 38 -19.95 -10.46 -2.72
CA GLU A 38 -20.15 -10.60 -1.27
C GLU A 38 -18.83 -10.83 -0.52
N LEU A 39 -17.79 -11.36 -1.18
CA LEU A 39 -16.49 -11.59 -0.54
C LEU A 39 -15.82 -10.31 -0.02
N ILE A 40 -16.11 -9.16 -0.62
CA ILE A 40 -15.52 -7.88 -0.18
C ILE A 40 -16.50 -7.04 0.65
N GLN A 41 -17.66 -7.58 1.02
CA GLN A 41 -18.71 -6.89 1.76
C GLN A 41 -18.73 -7.39 3.21
N ALA A 42 -18.00 -6.69 4.10
CA ALA A 42 -17.84 -7.09 5.49
C ALA A 42 -19.19 -7.23 6.24
N ASP A 43 -20.17 -6.37 5.92
CA ASP A 43 -21.50 -6.38 6.54
C ASP A 43 -22.34 -7.59 6.10
N ARG A 44 -21.89 -8.33 5.10
CA ARG A 44 -22.48 -9.58 4.59
C ARG A 44 -21.62 -10.83 4.89
N GLY A 45 -20.68 -10.71 5.84
CA GLY A 45 -19.79 -11.81 6.22
C GLY A 45 -18.53 -11.94 5.36
N GLY A 46 -18.29 -10.99 4.46
CA GLY A 46 -17.08 -10.91 3.64
C GLY A 46 -15.88 -10.30 4.37
N ILE A 47 -14.80 -10.09 3.63
CA ILE A 47 -13.52 -9.59 4.15
C ILE A 47 -13.54 -8.07 4.26
N SER A 48 -13.16 -7.55 5.44
CA SER A 48 -12.93 -6.12 5.64
C SER A 48 -11.48 -5.74 5.26
N ARG A 49 -11.25 -5.35 4.01
CA ARG A 49 -9.93 -4.93 3.54
C ARG A 49 -9.37 -3.73 4.30
N LYS A 50 -10.23 -2.84 4.80
CA LYS A 50 -9.86 -1.66 5.60
C LYS A 50 -9.07 -2.01 6.86
N ARG A 51 -9.35 -3.18 7.48
CA ARG A 51 -8.66 -3.63 8.70
C ARG A 51 -7.18 -3.89 8.48
N PHE A 52 -6.77 -4.20 7.26
CA PHE A 52 -5.38 -4.36 6.88
C PHE A 52 -4.81 -3.04 6.32
N TRP A 53 -5.45 -2.47 5.30
CA TRP A 53 -4.88 -1.37 4.53
C TRP A 53 -4.71 -0.09 5.34
N ILE A 54 -5.69 0.27 6.18
CA ILE A 54 -5.60 1.52 6.96
C ILE A 54 -4.42 1.51 7.92
N PRO A 55 -4.28 0.52 8.85
CA PRO A 55 -3.17 0.54 9.79
C PRO A 55 -1.81 0.40 9.12
N VAL A 56 -1.67 -0.44 8.09
CA VAL A 56 -0.37 -0.66 7.45
C VAL A 56 0.11 0.57 6.68
N HIS A 57 -0.77 1.23 5.90
CA HIS A 57 -0.42 2.49 5.24
C HIS A 57 -0.05 3.58 6.25
N THR A 58 -0.84 3.76 7.31
CA THR A 58 -0.56 4.78 8.34
C THR A 58 0.78 4.49 9.04
N ALA A 59 1.04 3.24 9.40
CA ALA A 59 2.29 2.86 10.05
C ALA A 59 3.50 3.07 9.11
N PHE A 60 3.37 2.75 7.83
CA PHE A 60 4.39 3.04 6.83
C PHE A 60 4.66 4.54 6.72
N GLU A 61 3.62 5.35 6.54
CA GLU A 61 3.72 6.81 6.41
C GLU A 61 4.43 7.43 7.62
N LEU A 62 4.02 7.07 8.83
CA LEU A 62 4.65 7.54 10.05
C LEU A 62 6.12 7.11 10.15
N SER A 63 6.42 5.85 9.80
CA SER A 63 7.77 5.30 9.88
C SER A 63 8.72 5.95 8.88
N VAL A 64 8.30 6.11 7.61
CA VAL A 64 9.15 6.72 6.57
C VAL A 64 9.38 8.21 6.82
N ILE A 65 8.39 8.95 7.31
CA ILE A 65 8.53 10.35 7.70
C ILE A 65 9.48 10.48 8.89
N SER A 66 9.33 9.63 9.92
CA SER A 66 10.22 9.62 11.08
C SER A 66 11.66 9.27 10.68
N ALA A 67 11.84 8.29 9.79
CA ALA A 67 13.14 7.94 9.23
C ALA A 67 13.77 9.12 8.47
N LEU A 68 12.96 9.82 7.65
CA LEU A 68 13.40 10.98 6.87
C LEU A 68 13.88 12.13 7.78
N VAL A 69 13.13 12.42 8.84
CA VAL A 69 13.52 13.45 9.85
C VAL A 69 14.79 13.04 10.57
N ALA A 70 14.87 11.80 11.05
CA ALA A 70 16.03 11.31 11.79
C ALA A 70 17.30 11.17 10.92
N ALA A 71 17.15 10.88 9.63
CA ALA A 71 18.24 10.76 8.66
C ALA A 71 18.53 12.08 7.91
N TRP A 72 17.97 13.21 8.35
CA TRP A 72 18.15 14.51 7.66
C TRP A 72 19.60 14.89 7.36
N PRO A 73 20.58 14.65 8.28
CA PRO A 73 21.99 14.94 8.05
C PRO A 73 22.68 14.03 7.04
N ALA A 74 22.03 12.93 6.60
CA ALA A 74 22.60 11.93 5.70
C ALA A 74 22.00 12.05 4.28
N PRO A 75 22.53 12.86 3.35
CA PRO A 75 21.90 13.16 2.06
C PRO A 75 21.62 11.92 1.21
N ALA A 76 22.53 10.94 1.23
CA ALA A 76 22.41 9.70 0.46
C ALA A 76 21.24 8.82 0.94
N VAL A 77 20.97 8.78 2.25
CA VAL A 77 19.83 8.07 2.86
C VAL A 77 18.54 8.85 2.61
N ARG A 78 18.59 10.16 2.88
CA ARG A 78 17.45 11.06 2.72
C ARG A 78 16.89 11.01 1.30
N GLY A 79 17.74 10.96 0.28
CA GLY A 79 17.32 10.85 -1.13
C GLY A 79 16.44 9.62 -1.37
N TRP A 80 16.84 8.47 -0.87
CA TRP A 80 16.05 7.23 -1.01
C TRP A 80 14.73 7.28 -0.22
N LEU A 81 14.73 7.84 0.98
CA LEU A 81 13.51 8.03 1.77
C LEU A 81 12.52 8.98 1.08
N TRP A 82 13.01 10.02 0.38
CA TRP A 82 12.16 10.85 -0.47
C TRP A 82 11.56 10.07 -1.64
N VAL A 83 12.32 9.22 -2.32
CA VAL A 83 11.80 8.35 -3.38
C VAL A 83 10.70 7.45 -2.84
N ALA A 84 10.91 6.82 -1.68
CA ALA A 84 9.91 5.97 -1.05
C ALA A 84 8.63 6.75 -0.73
N LEU A 85 8.76 7.90 -0.06
CA LEU A 85 7.62 8.72 0.35
C LEU A 85 6.83 9.28 -0.84
N ILE A 86 7.52 9.78 -1.87
CA ILE A 86 6.87 10.35 -3.05
C ILE A 86 6.13 9.26 -3.84
N SER A 87 6.79 8.11 -4.08
CA SER A 87 6.15 6.98 -4.78
C SER A 87 4.89 6.51 -4.06
N HIS A 88 4.99 6.36 -2.72
CA HIS A 88 3.84 6.01 -1.89
C HIS A 88 2.74 7.08 -1.93
N ALA A 89 3.10 8.37 -1.79
CA ALA A 89 2.15 9.46 -1.84
C ALA A 89 1.38 9.51 -3.17
N VAL A 90 2.05 9.26 -4.31
CA VAL A 90 1.41 9.17 -5.63
C VAL A 90 0.39 8.01 -5.65
N ALA A 91 0.77 6.83 -5.15
CA ALA A 91 -0.13 5.68 -5.07
C ALA A 91 -1.34 5.97 -4.15
N ARG A 92 -1.12 6.67 -3.02
CA ARG A 92 -2.18 7.07 -2.07
C ARG A 92 -3.14 8.09 -2.67
N VAL A 93 -2.62 9.16 -3.27
CA VAL A 93 -3.45 10.18 -3.92
C VAL A 93 -4.32 9.54 -5.01
N TRP A 94 -3.72 8.71 -5.86
CA TRP A 94 -4.48 7.98 -6.88
C TRP A 94 -5.55 7.06 -6.26
N SER A 95 -5.22 6.39 -5.17
CA SER A 95 -6.18 5.55 -4.44
C SER A 95 -7.36 6.36 -3.88
N PHE A 96 -7.10 7.51 -3.27
CA PHE A 96 -8.16 8.36 -2.71
C PHE A 96 -9.08 8.95 -3.78
N VAL A 97 -8.53 9.32 -4.94
CA VAL A 97 -9.30 9.97 -6.00
C VAL A 97 -10.12 8.96 -6.82
N ASP A 98 -9.57 7.78 -7.09
CA ASP A 98 -10.18 6.82 -8.04
C ASP A 98 -10.61 5.49 -7.40
N PHE A 99 -9.71 4.82 -6.67
CA PHE A 99 -9.94 3.43 -6.25
C PHE A 99 -10.82 3.30 -5.00
N ILE A 100 -10.58 4.09 -3.97
CA ILE A 100 -11.30 4.00 -2.70
C ILE A 100 -12.79 4.35 -2.87
N PRO A 101 -13.17 5.43 -3.57
CA PRO A 101 -14.60 5.73 -3.77
C PRO A 101 -15.36 4.59 -4.45
N LYS A 102 -14.75 3.98 -5.47
CA LYS A 102 -15.35 2.85 -6.18
C LYS A 102 -15.38 1.58 -5.34
N ALA A 103 -14.32 1.30 -4.57
CA ALA A 103 -14.30 0.17 -3.65
C ALA A 103 -15.42 0.28 -2.61
N LEU A 104 -15.60 1.47 -2.03
CA LEU A 104 -16.70 1.73 -1.08
C LEU A 104 -18.08 1.58 -1.72
N ALA A 105 -18.22 1.98 -2.99
CA ALA A 105 -19.45 1.76 -3.74
C ALA A 105 -19.75 0.27 -3.92
N PHE A 106 -18.77 -0.55 -4.29
CA PHE A 106 -18.92 -2.01 -4.39
C PHE A 106 -19.21 -2.65 -3.02
N GLU A 107 -18.57 -2.19 -1.95
CA GLU A 107 -18.81 -2.71 -0.60
C GLU A 107 -20.25 -2.48 -0.10
N ARG A 108 -20.90 -1.41 -0.56
CA ARG A 108 -22.26 -1.01 -0.12
C ARG A 108 -23.37 -1.46 -1.05
N ALA A 109 -23.06 -1.76 -2.30
CA ALA A 109 -24.05 -2.11 -3.33
C ALA A 109 -24.70 -3.48 -3.05
N ASP A 110 -25.90 -3.71 -3.64
CA ASP A 110 -26.44 -5.07 -3.70
C ASP A 110 -25.48 -5.92 -4.55
N PRO A 111 -25.02 -7.10 -4.08
CA PRO A 111 -24.15 -7.98 -4.86
C PRO A 111 -24.69 -8.28 -6.26
N ARG A 112 -26.01 -8.41 -6.39
CA ARG A 112 -26.69 -8.67 -7.69
C ARG A 112 -26.62 -7.51 -8.67
N SER A 113 -26.39 -6.29 -8.20
CA SER A 113 -26.24 -5.10 -9.02
C SER A 113 -24.81 -4.89 -9.55
N ILE A 114 -23.82 -5.60 -8.98
CA ILE A 114 -22.42 -5.51 -9.36
C ILE A 114 -22.18 -6.44 -10.54
N THR A 115 -21.90 -5.85 -11.71
CA THR A 115 -21.54 -6.66 -12.88
C THR A 115 -20.08 -7.12 -12.79
N GLU A 116 -19.81 -8.37 -13.17
CA GLU A 116 -18.45 -8.90 -13.23
C GLU A 116 -17.53 -8.02 -14.08
N ALA A 117 -18.04 -7.48 -15.18
CA ALA A 117 -17.29 -6.59 -16.07
C ALA A 117 -16.83 -5.30 -15.39
N SER A 118 -17.70 -4.67 -14.57
CA SER A 118 -17.34 -3.45 -13.84
C SER A 118 -16.31 -3.73 -12.74
N ALA A 119 -16.46 -4.83 -12.03
CA ALA A 119 -15.53 -5.28 -11.00
C ALA A 119 -14.16 -5.63 -11.60
N ARG A 120 -14.11 -6.40 -12.70
CA ARG A 120 -12.86 -6.71 -13.43
C ARG A 120 -12.15 -5.48 -13.96
N LYS A 121 -12.88 -4.51 -14.49
CA LYS A 121 -12.30 -3.24 -14.93
C LYS A 121 -11.60 -2.51 -13.78
N TRP A 122 -12.20 -2.55 -12.60
CA TRP A 122 -11.61 -1.93 -11.41
C TRP A 122 -10.36 -2.69 -10.95
N THR A 123 -10.42 -4.03 -10.79
CA THR A 123 -9.27 -4.85 -10.37
C THR A 123 -8.10 -4.72 -11.34
N HIS A 124 -8.36 -4.79 -12.65
CA HIS A 124 -7.31 -4.65 -13.66
C HIS A 124 -6.58 -3.31 -13.57
N ARG A 125 -7.32 -2.22 -13.33
CA ARG A 125 -6.71 -0.91 -13.13
C ARG A 125 -5.96 -0.80 -11.81
N SER A 126 -6.43 -1.46 -10.77
CA SER A 126 -5.82 -1.42 -9.43
C SER A 126 -4.39 -1.99 -9.41
N VAL A 127 -4.10 -2.94 -10.30
CA VAL A 127 -2.76 -3.54 -10.45
C VAL A 127 -1.67 -2.51 -10.74
N PHE A 128 -2.00 -1.42 -11.47
CA PHE A 128 -1.02 -0.38 -11.81
C PHE A 128 -0.49 0.42 -10.62
N ARG A 129 -1.05 0.26 -9.42
CA ARG A 129 -0.49 0.82 -8.18
C ARG A 129 0.67 -0.02 -7.64
N LEU A 130 0.69 -1.33 -7.93
CA LEU A 130 1.72 -2.24 -7.43
C LEU A 130 3.16 -1.82 -7.79
N PRO A 131 3.46 -1.38 -9.02
CA PRO A 131 4.78 -0.83 -9.34
C PRO A 131 5.21 0.33 -8.44
N LEU A 132 4.30 1.22 -8.05
CA LEU A 132 4.61 2.34 -7.15
C LEU A 132 4.96 1.84 -5.73
N GLU A 133 4.23 0.84 -5.23
CA GLU A 133 4.54 0.21 -3.95
C GLU A 133 5.90 -0.53 -4.00
N LEU A 134 6.23 -1.19 -5.13
CA LEU A 134 7.52 -1.84 -5.31
C LEU A 134 8.68 -0.83 -5.38
N VAL A 135 8.49 0.31 -6.04
CA VAL A 135 9.48 1.40 -6.03
C VAL A 135 9.67 1.93 -4.60
N SER A 136 8.58 2.11 -3.86
CA SER A 136 8.63 2.55 -2.46
C SER A 136 9.41 1.54 -1.59
N CYS A 137 9.11 0.24 -1.72
CA CYS A 137 9.79 -0.84 -1.01
C CYS A 137 11.28 -0.90 -1.38
N GLY A 138 11.64 -0.89 -2.66
CA GLY A 138 13.04 -0.89 -3.10
C GLY A 138 13.82 0.33 -2.60
N ALA A 139 13.16 1.48 -2.52
CA ALA A 139 13.78 2.69 -2.00
C ALA A 139 14.02 2.64 -0.48
N THR A 140 13.10 2.04 0.30
CA THR A 140 13.33 1.81 1.74
C THR A 140 14.45 0.80 1.99
N ILE A 141 14.54 -0.28 1.20
CA ILE A 141 15.69 -1.22 1.23
C ILE A 141 17.00 -0.48 0.96
N ALA A 142 17.04 0.38 -0.07
CA ALA A 142 18.24 1.14 -0.40
C ALA A 142 18.64 2.12 0.71
N ALA A 143 17.68 2.80 1.33
CA ALA A 143 17.91 3.66 2.49
C ALA A 143 18.46 2.89 3.68
N PHE A 144 17.85 1.75 4.01
CA PHE A 144 18.30 0.86 5.08
C PHE A 144 19.72 0.34 4.84
N ALA A 145 20.02 -0.15 3.63
CA ALA A 145 21.33 -0.66 3.28
C ALA A 145 22.43 0.42 3.39
N ARG A 146 22.10 1.69 3.15
CA ARG A 146 23.03 2.82 3.35
C ARG A 146 23.25 3.10 4.83
N LEU A 147 22.20 3.08 5.65
CA LEU A 147 22.30 3.28 7.11
C LEU A 147 23.10 2.15 7.79
N ALA A 148 22.95 0.92 7.32
CA ALA A 148 23.67 -0.23 7.86
C ALA A 148 25.19 -0.20 7.61
N ARG A 149 25.67 0.67 6.69
CA ARG A 149 27.09 0.84 6.36
C ARG A 149 27.71 2.08 7.01
N MET A 150 26.96 2.84 7.76
CA MET A 150 27.42 4.06 8.46
C MET A 150 27.76 3.74 9.93
#